data_3749993fdbbd069ca81ed23fa0989713
#
_entry.id   3749993fdbbd069ca81ed23fa0989713
#
_cell.length_a   1.000
_cell.length_b   1.000
_cell.length_c   1.000
_cell.angle_alpha   90.00
_cell.angle_beta   90.00
_cell.angle_gamma   90.00
#
_symmetry.space_group_name_H-M   'P 1'
#
loop_
_entity.id
_entity.type
_entity.pdbx_description
1 polymer ?
#
loop_
_entity_poly.entity_id
_entity_poly.type
_entity_poly.pdbx_seq_one_letter_code
_entity_poly.pdbx_strand_id
1 'polypeptide(L)'
;MAIHDTNNQNSYVYLGLAGETGRGRLVQSGLFRMSDGSEEWERVERGLPEAPAVRALAIHPRQPEIIYAGTQSGPYRSADRGEHWEKVDVPDHGLPVWSILFHPHDPDVIFVGYENCEIYRSDDAGDRWTRLPVSVRFPEITTAPGANPAKRVLMMDASAGEPELLYGAIEVGGTIRSSDGGEHWENLSHGQYLNDDAVDMHGVLVSRWRPGAVYGIGRAGMFHSADGGDHWRHVPLEPLNDKGQIYCRDIREVPGTPRNLWVAAGGGFQSDVGVLLRSVDGGDSWTRVDMGQRPAHTMFALAFDERCPERMSCATNGGEVYSSVDGGETWVMHPPPGGTQIYALARG
;
A
#
# COMPACT_ATOMS: atom_id res chain seq x y z
N MET A 1 -27.66 -14.26 28.15
CA MET A 1 -26.62 -15.32 28.15
C MET A 1 -25.65 -14.91 27.06
N ALA A 2 -24.59 -14.20 27.42
CA ALA A 2 -23.60 -13.69 26.47
C ALA A 2 -22.78 -14.86 25.96
N ILE A 3 -22.82 -15.10 24.66
CA ILE A 3 -21.94 -16.02 23.96
C ILE A 3 -20.56 -15.37 24.03
N HIS A 4 -19.71 -15.85 24.91
CA HIS A 4 -18.28 -15.51 24.84
C HIS A 4 -17.74 -16.11 23.54
N ASP A 5 -17.49 -15.23 22.60
CA ASP A 5 -16.79 -15.55 21.37
C ASP A 5 -15.33 -15.89 21.72
N THR A 6 -15.02 -17.19 21.74
CA THR A 6 -13.72 -17.74 22.10
C THR A 6 -12.69 -17.60 20.96
N ASN A 7 -12.96 -16.76 19.96
CA ASN A 7 -12.09 -16.48 18.83
C ASN A 7 -11.38 -15.10 18.93
N ASN A 8 -11.10 -14.65 20.14
CA ASN A 8 -10.26 -13.47 20.34
C ASN A 8 -8.78 -13.82 20.08
N GLN A 9 -8.46 -14.21 18.85
CA GLN A 9 -7.09 -14.17 18.38
C GLN A 9 -6.69 -12.70 18.31
N ASN A 10 -5.63 -12.33 19.02
CA ASN A 10 -5.14 -10.97 19.10
C ASN A 10 -4.94 -10.41 17.69
N SER A 11 -5.74 -9.42 17.30
CA SER A 11 -5.53 -8.62 16.10
C SER A 11 -4.52 -7.52 16.45
N TYR A 12 -3.63 -7.23 15.50
CA TYR A 12 -2.57 -6.24 15.67
C TYR A 12 -2.59 -5.22 14.53
N VAL A 13 -2.19 -4.01 14.87
CA VAL A 13 -1.79 -2.99 13.90
C VAL A 13 -0.27 -2.97 13.82
N TYR A 14 0.28 -3.11 12.63
CA TYR A 14 1.72 -3.03 12.36
C TYR A 14 2.03 -1.74 11.62
N LEU A 15 3.09 -1.06 12.04
CA LEU A 15 3.48 0.25 11.55
C LEU A 15 4.95 0.25 11.15
N GLY A 16 5.22 0.47 9.85
CA GLY A 16 6.56 0.61 9.29
C GLY A 16 6.95 2.07 9.12
N LEU A 17 8.06 2.45 9.73
CA LEU A 17 8.69 3.76 9.56
C LEU A 17 9.89 3.63 8.62
N ALA A 18 10.00 4.54 7.65
CA ALA A 18 11.13 4.58 6.74
C ALA A 18 11.60 6.03 6.54
N GLY A 19 12.35 6.52 7.51
CA GLY A 19 12.96 7.83 7.41
C GLY A 19 14.01 7.90 6.30
N GLU A 20 13.91 8.89 5.41
CA GLU A 20 15.00 9.23 4.53
C GLU A 20 16.00 10.12 5.28
N THR A 21 17.28 9.73 5.25
CA THR A 21 18.40 10.50 5.78
C THR A 21 18.76 11.70 4.89
N GLY A 22 17.75 12.50 4.52
CA GLY A 22 17.93 13.70 3.73
C GLY A 22 17.63 14.95 4.55
N ARG A 23 18.63 15.81 4.76
CA ARG A 23 18.55 17.14 5.44
C ARG A 23 18.68 17.15 6.96
N GLY A 24 19.54 16.31 7.56
CA GLY A 24 20.02 16.52 8.96
C GLY A 24 18.97 16.34 10.05
N ARG A 25 17.82 15.74 9.78
CA ARG A 25 16.88 15.24 10.78
C ARG A 25 17.12 13.76 10.99
N LEU A 26 17.36 13.35 12.24
CA LEU A 26 17.25 11.96 12.64
C LEU A 26 15.79 11.56 12.49
N VAL A 27 15.44 10.91 11.38
CA VAL A 27 14.13 10.33 11.19
C VAL A 27 14.18 8.93 11.79
N GLN A 28 13.27 8.63 12.69
CA GLN A 28 13.19 7.28 13.25
C GLN A 28 12.74 6.32 12.15
N SER A 29 13.47 5.26 11.95
CA SER A 29 13.07 4.09 11.23
C SER A 29 12.68 2.99 12.22
N GLY A 30 11.91 2.01 11.79
CA GLY A 30 11.53 0.91 12.67
C GLY A 30 10.27 0.19 12.26
N LEU A 31 10.02 -0.91 12.96
CA LEU A 31 8.79 -1.66 12.87
C LEU A 31 8.16 -1.77 14.27
N PHE A 32 6.90 -1.38 14.33
CA PHE A 32 6.13 -1.38 15.56
C PHE A 32 4.85 -2.19 15.40
N ARG A 33 4.36 -2.72 16.52
CA ARG A 33 3.11 -3.44 16.64
C ARG A 33 2.31 -2.91 17.81
N MET A 34 1.00 -2.87 17.67
CA MET A 34 0.06 -2.55 18.76
C MET A 34 -1.09 -3.54 18.71
N SER A 35 -1.42 -4.17 19.85
CA SER A 35 -2.59 -5.04 19.94
C SER A 35 -3.88 -4.23 20.01
N ASP A 36 -4.98 -4.79 19.48
CA ASP A 36 -6.30 -4.17 19.61
C ASP A 36 -6.67 -3.91 21.07
N GLY A 37 -7.14 -2.70 21.34
CA GLY A 37 -7.49 -2.25 22.70
C GLY A 37 -6.29 -1.77 23.54
N SER A 38 -5.08 -1.82 23.02
CA SER A 38 -3.90 -1.21 23.62
C SER A 38 -3.70 0.23 23.12
N GLU A 39 -3.01 1.05 23.92
CA GLU A 39 -2.50 2.36 23.51
C GLU A 39 -0.96 2.34 23.38
N GLU A 40 -0.33 1.20 23.63
CA GLU A 40 1.12 1.07 23.66
C GLU A 40 1.65 0.38 22.41
N TRP A 41 2.65 0.98 21.78
CA TRP A 41 3.38 0.40 20.67
C TRP A 41 4.57 -0.41 21.17
N GLU A 42 4.68 -1.62 20.69
CA GLU A 42 5.81 -2.51 20.90
C GLU A 42 6.73 -2.48 19.67
N ARG A 43 8.03 -2.37 19.88
CA ARG A 43 9.04 -2.46 18.83
C ARG A 43 9.34 -3.93 18.51
N VAL A 44 9.14 -4.34 17.25
CA VAL A 44 9.22 -5.75 16.81
C VAL A 44 10.25 -5.92 15.70
N GLU A 45 11.53 -5.81 16.03
CA GLU A 45 12.64 -5.72 15.06
C GLU A 45 13.67 -6.85 15.18
N ARG A 46 13.43 -7.85 16.03
CA ARG A 46 14.40 -8.92 16.25
C ARG A 46 14.64 -9.74 14.98
N GLY A 47 15.84 -9.63 14.40
CA GLY A 47 16.23 -10.27 13.14
C GLY A 47 16.15 -9.34 11.93
N LEU A 48 15.53 -8.15 12.03
CA LEU A 48 15.61 -7.11 11.01
C LEU A 48 17.01 -6.48 10.97
N PRO A 49 17.36 -5.77 9.88
CA PRO A 49 18.62 -5.03 9.80
C PRO A 49 18.65 -3.90 10.84
N GLU A 50 19.83 -3.40 11.13
CA GLU A 50 20.00 -2.22 11.99
C GLU A 50 19.24 -1.02 11.40
N ALA A 51 18.48 -0.31 12.25
CA ALA A 51 17.62 0.80 11.86
C ALA A 51 16.76 0.49 10.62
N PRO A 52 15.84 -0.49 10.70
CA PRO A 52 15.11 -0.97 9.54
C PRO A 52 14.18 0.12 8.99
N ALA A 53 14.37 0.47 7.72
CA ALA A 53 13.48 1.36 6.98
C ALA A 53 12.38 0.51 6.31
N VAL A 54 11.26 0.33 6.99
CA VAL A 54 10.17 -0.56 6.55
C VAL A 54 9.19 0.23 5.67
N ARG A 55 9.13 -0.13 4.39
CA ARG A 55 8.33 0.54 3.35
C ARG A 55 7.14 -0.26 2.87
N ALA A 56 7.14 -1.57 3.10
CA ALA A 56 6.04 -2.47 2.75
C ALA A 56 5.78 -3.43 3.90
N LEU A 57 4.51 -3.74 4.14
CA LEU A 57 4.05 -4.77 5.06
C LEU A 57 2.92 -5.55 4.39
N ALA A 58 2.99 -6.87 4.46
CA ALA A 58 1.93 -7.74 4.00
C ALA A 58 1.72 -8.88 5.00
N ILE A 59 0.48 -9.08 5.42
CA ILE A 59 0.07 -10.19 6.30
C ILE A 59 -0.54 -11.26 5.41
N HIS A 60 -0.15 -12.51 5.64
CA HIS A 60 -0.68 -13.64 4.89
C HIS A 60 -2.20 -13.78 5.16
N PRO A 61 -3.07 -13.81 4.12
CA PRO A 61 -4.52 -13.67 4.28
C PRO A 61 -5.18 -14.84 5.04
N ARG A 62 -4.55 -16.01 5.07
CA ARG A 62 -5.06 -17.21 5.75
C ARG A 62 -4.30 -17.56 7.03
N GLN A 63 -3.08 -17.05 7.21
CA GLN A 63 -2.17 -17.36 8.33
C GLN A 63 -1.60 -16.05 8.87
N PRO A 64 -2.34 -15.32 9.73
CA PRO A 64 -1.96 -13.97 10.17
C PRO A 64 -0.68 -13.91 11.02
N GLU A 65 -0.17 -15.05 11.47
CA GLU A 65 1.16 -15.18 12.07
C GLU A 65 2.30 -14.98 11.06
N ILE A 66 2.04 -15.18 9.75
CA ILE A 66 3.01 -14.97 8.68
C ILE A 66 2.90 -13.54 8.17
N ILE A 67 4.00 -12.81 8.30
CA ILE A 67 4.10 -11.41 7.89
C ILE A 67 5.38 -11.23 7.08
N TYR A 68 5.30 -10.44 6.01
CA TYR A 68 6.45 -9.98 5.26
C TYR A 68 6.66 -8.48 5.45
N ALA A 69 7.91 -8.08 5.61
CA ALA A 69 8.35 -6.68 5.71
C ALA A 69 9.36 -6.35 4.61
N GLY A 70 9.07 -5.33 3.83
CA GLY A 70 9.97 -4.78 2.83
C GLY A 70 10.86 -3.71 3.42
N THR A 71 12.17 -3.94 3.42
CA THR A 71 13.17 -3.06 4.01
C THR A 71 14.12 -2.46 2.97
N GLN A 72 15.04 -1.61 3.42
CA GLN A 72 16.15 -1.10 2.60
C GLN A 72 17.14 -2.17 2.12
N SER A 73 17.10 -3.37 2.74
CA SER A 73 18.05 -4.45 2.50
C SER A 73 17.40 -5.72 1.91
N GLY A 74 16.17 -5.59 1.40
CA GLY A 74 15.38 -6.71 0.88
C GLY A 74 14.19 -7.06 1.78
N PRO A 75 13.46 -8.13 1.44
CA PRO A 75 12.31 -8.61 2.21
C PRO A 75 12.73 -9.47 3.40
N TYR A 76 11.94 -9.40 4.46
CA TYR A 76 12.04 -10.24 5.65
C TYR A 76 10.69 -10.90 5.93
N ARG A 77 10.71 -12.10 6.49
CA ARG A 77 9.52 -12.88 6.87
C ARG A 77 9.54 -13.16 8.37
N SER A 78 8.40 -12.99 8.99
CA SER A 78 8.08 -13.52 10.32
C SER A 78 7.06 -14.66 10.19
N ALA A 79 7.14 -15.67 11.05
CA ALA A 79 6.15 -16.74 11.19
C ALA A 79 5.48 -16.73 12.59
N ASP A 80 5.71 -15.69 13.38
CA ASP A 80 5.28 -15.58 14.77
C ASP A 80 4.77 -14.17 15.12
N ARG A 81 4.07 -13.53 14.18
CA ARG A 81 3.45 -12.20 14.34
C ARG A 81 4.46 -11.08 14.61
N GLY A 82 5.68 -11.21 14.08
CA GLY A 82 6.73 -10.20 14.18
C GLY A 82 7.67 -10.36 15.38
N GLU A 83 7.55 -11.41 16.17
CA GLU A 83 8.49 -11.66 17.29
C GLU A 83 9.93 -11.90 16.78
N HIS A 84 10.05 -12.62 15.64
CA HIS A 84 11.32 -12.88 14.98
C HIS A 84 11.17 -12.69 13.48
N TRP A 85 12.24 -12.17 12.87
CA TRP A 85 12.32 -11.93 11.43
C TRP A 85 13.53 -12.64 10.84
N GLU A 86 13.33 -13.28 9.71
CA GLU A 86 14.36 -13.90 8.90
C GLU A 86 14.42 -13.23 7.54
N LYS A 87 15.65 -13.00 7.04
CA LYS A 87 15.82 -12.46 5.69
C LYS A 87 15.35 -13.47 4.67
N VAL A 88 14.53 -13.04 3.72
CA VAL A 88 14.10 -13.87 2.58
C VAL A 88 15.22 -13.88 1.54
N ASP A 89 15.62 -15.06 1.09
CA ASP A 89 16.69 -15.26 0.11
C ASP A 89 16.16 -15.04 -1.32
N VAL A 90 15.95 -13.79 -1.67
CA VAL A 90 15.65 -13.38 -3.06
C VAL A 90 16.96 -13.19 -3.79
N PRO A 91 17.16 -13.78 -4.99
CA PRO A 91 18.39 -13.66 -5.77
C PRO A 91 18.66 -12.20 -6.10
N ASP A 92 19.59 -11.49 -5.36
CA ASP A 92 19.86 -10.15 -5.59
C ASP A 92 20.78 -9.42 -4.74
N HIS A 93 20.79 -8.27 -4.72
CA HIS A 93 21.33 -6.97 -4.93
C HIS A 93 21.12 -5.95 -3.78
N GLY A 94 20.36 -6.26 -2.70
CA GLY A 94 20.17 -5.36 -1.56
C GLY A 94 19.46 -4.03 -1.88
N LEU A 95 18.59 -4.02 -2.91
CA LEU A 95 17.76 -2.86 -3.19
C LEU A 95 16.57 -2.75 -2.22
N PRO A 96 16.07 -1.54 -2.00
CA PRO A 96 14.87 -1.33 -1.19
C PRO A 96 13.62 -1.99 -1.79
N VAL A 97 12.86 -2.67 -0.94
CA VAL A 97 11.53 -3.22 -1.26
C VAL A 97 10.47 -2.18 -0.98
N TRP A 98 9.58 -1.96 -1.95
CA TRP A 98 8.52 -0.95 -1.89
C TRP A 98 7.11 -1.55 -1.84
N SER A 99 6.93 -2.78 -2.33
CA SER A 99 5.63 -3.47 -2.27
C SER A 99 5.80 -4.97 -2.12
N ILE A 100 4.82 -5.60 -1.48
CA ILE A 100 4.69 -7.04 -1.32
C ILE A 100 3.23 -7.39 -1.54
N LEU A 101 2.96 -8.38 -2.40
CA LEU A 101 1.63 -8.86 -2.72
C LEU A 101 1.55 -10.36 -2.52
N PHE A 102 0.64 -10.83 -1.67
CA PHE A 102 0.12 -12.19 -1.72
C PHE A 102 -0.93 -12.27 -2.82
N HIS A 103 -0.79 -13.22 -3.74
CA HIS A 103 -1.75 -13.35 -4.83
C HIS A 103 -3.14 -13.72 -4.28
N PRO A 104 -4.23 -13.00 -4.65
CA PRO A 104 -5.54 -13.19 -4.02
C PRO A 104 -6.17 -14.55 -4.30
N HIS A 105 -5.80 -15.21 -5.41
CA HIS A 105 -6.27 -16.55 -5.76
C HIS A 105 -5.50 -17.64 -5.00
N ASP A 106 -4.17 -17.48 -4.91
CA ASP A 106 -3.27 -18.44 -4.27
C ASP A 106 -2.19 -17.68 -3.46
N PRO A 107 -2.30 -17.61 -2.13
CA PRO A 107 -1.34 -16.91 -1.29
C PRO A 107 0.05 -17.53 -1.21
N ASP A 108 0.26 -18.74 -1.73
CA ASP A 108 1.60 -19.31 -1.88
C ASP A 108 2.36 -18.65 -3.03
N VAL A 109 1.64 -17.96 -3.94
CA VAL A 109 2.22 -17.08 -4.95
C VAL A 109 2.41 -15.69 -4.36
N ILE A 110 3.66 -15.24 -4.30
CA ILE A 110 4.05 -13.97 -3.67
C ILE A 110 4.85 -13.14 -4.67
N PHE A 111 4.58 -11.84 -4.69
CA PHE A 111 5.33 -10.87 -5.47
C PHE A 111 6.01 -9.86 -4.56
N VAL A 112 7.25 -9.50 -4.91
CA VAL A 112 8.02 -8.45 -4.23
C VAL A 112 8.47 -7.43 -5.26
N GLY A 113 8.08 -6.17 -5.05
CA GLY A 113 8.40 -5.04 -5.91
C GLY A 113 9.49 -4.16 -5.31
N TYR A 114 10.47 -3.85 -6.13
CA TYR A 114 11.68 -3.15 -5.74
C TYR A 114 11.82 -1.76 -6.40
N GLU A 115 12.85 -1.07 -5.99
CA GLU A 115 13.41 0.06 -6.71
C GLU A 115 13.94 -0.39 -8.09
N ASN A 116 14.10 0.55 -9.03
CA ASN A 116 14.45 0.29 -10.43
C ASN A 116 13.42 -0.54 -11.23
N CYS A 117 12.16 -0.58 -10.77
CA CYS A 117 11.08 -1.32 -11.41
C CYS A 117 11.38 -2.83 -11.55
N GLU A 118 11.93 -3.43 -10.51
CA GLU A 118 12.17 -4.87 -10.48
C GLU A 118 11.05 -5.57 -9.72
N ILE A 119 10.58 -6.70 -10.25
CA ILE A 119 9.58 -7.55 -9.60
C ILE A 119 10.11 -8.97 -9.56
N TYR A 120 10.00 -9.60 -8.40
CA TYR A 120 10.28 -11.02 -8.20
C TYR A 120 9.01 -11.75 -7.81
N ARG A 121 8.87 -12.97 -8.29
CA ARG A 121 7.75 -13.89 -8.02
C ARG A 121 8.27 -15.16 -7.36
N SER A 122 7.56 -15.60 -6.33
CA SER A 122 7.66 -16.96 -5.77
C SER A 122 6.36 -17.69 -6.04
N ASP A 123 6.44 -18.99 -6.33
CA ASP A 123 5.29 -19.89 -6.52
C ASP A 123 5.24 -20.98 -5.42
N ASP A 124 6.05 -20.86 -4.38
CA ASP A 124 6.24 -21.87 -3.34
C ASP A 124 6.37 -21.24 -1.94
N ALA A 125 5.48 -20.31 -1.62
CA ALA A 125 5.39 -19.62 -0.33
C ALA A 125 6.68 -18.90 0.10
N GLY A 126 7.49 -18.46 -0.88
CA GLY A 126 8.71 -17.70 -0.63
C GLY A 126 10.00 -18.52 -0.55
N ASP A 127 9.97 -19.83 -0.87
CA ASP A 127 11.15 -20.67 -0.83
C ASP A 127 12.10 -20.40 -2.01
N ARG A 128 11.55 -20.11 -3.20
CA ARG A 128 12.32 -19.76 -4.41
C ARG A 128 11.71 -18.54 -5.09
N TRP A 129 12.59 -17.78 -5.71
CA TRP A 129 12.20 -16.53 -6.36
C TRP A 129 12.74 -16.44 -7.78
N THR A 130 11.91 -15.97 -8.69
CA THR A 130 12.23 -15.71 -10.09
C THR A 130 12.05 -14.23 -10.39
N ARG A 131 13.06 -13.61 -11.00
CA ARG A 131 12.93 -12.22 -11.49
C ARG A 131 12.06 -12.19 -12.74
N LEU A 132 11.03 -11.34 -12.72
CA LEU A 132 10.15 -11.13 -13.87
C LEU A 132 10.79 -10.15 -14.88
N PRO A 133 10.52 -10.30 -16.19
CA PRO A 133 11.11 -9.47 -17.24
C PRO A 133 10.39 -8.11 -17.37
N VAL A 134 10.33 -7.33 -16.28
CA VAL A 134 9.71 -6.00 -16.26
C VAL A 134 10.69 -4.97 -16.79
N SER A 135 10.24 -4.09 -17.68
CA SER A 135 11.02 -2.95 -18.14
C SER A 135 10.11 -1.75 -18.39
N VAL A 136 10.26 -0.70 -17.61
CA VAL A 136 9.53 0.56 -17.79
C VAL A 136 10.52 1.67 -18.14
N ARG A 137 10.48 2.12 -19.39
CA ARG A 137 11.33 3.19 -19.90
C ARG A 137 10.59 4.50 -20.11
N PHE A 138 9.30 4.43 -20.34
CA PHE A 138 8.44 5.59 -20.55
C PHE A 138 7.57 5.85 -19.30
N PRO A 139 7.21 7.10 -19.00
CA PRO A 139 7.83 8.29 -19.57
C PRO A 139 9.25 8.55 -19.03
N GLU A 140 10.09 9.20 -19.82
CA GLU A 140 11.35 9.78 -19.33
C GLU A 140 11.03 11.05 -18.54
N ILE A 141 10.76 10.92 -17.26
CA ILE A 141 10.45 12.06 -16.39
C ILE A 141 11.74 12.57 -15.77
N THR A 142 12.03 13.82 -16.05
CA THR A 142 13.23 14.52 -15.56
C THR A 142 12.93 15.50 -14.43
N THR A 143 11.64 15.70 -14.11
CA THR A 143 11.17 16.76 -13.20
C THR A 143 10.99 16.32 -11.75
N ALA A 144 11.15 15.04 -11.45
CA ALA A 144 11.11 14.59 -10.06
C ALA A 144 12.32 15.12 -9.26
N PRO A 145 12.17 15.39 -7.95
CA PRO A 145 13.28 15.86 -7.13
C PRO A 145 14.44 14.84 -7.10
N GLY A 146 15.52 15.17 -7.77
CA GLY A 146 16.70 14.31 -7.90
C GLY A 146 17.01 14.01 -9.37
N ALA A 147 18.30 13.91 -9.70
CA ALA A 147 18.78 13.82 -11.09
C ALA A 147 18.42 12.51 -11.82
N ASN A 148 17.86 11.53 -11.10
CA ASN A 148 17.42 10.25 -11.67
C ASN A 148 16.44 9.58 -10.70
N PRO A 149 15.13 9.87 -10.75
CA PRO A 149 14.18 9.22 -9.87
C PRO A 149 14.14 7.72 -10.19
N ALA A 150 14.50 6.90 -9.23
CA ALA A 150 14.32 5.47 -9.33
C ALA A 150 12.83 5.17 -9.54
N LYS A 151 12.51 4.37 -10.55
CA LYS A 151 11.15 3.89 -10.79
C LYS A 151 10.85 2.78 -9.78
N ARG A 152 10.07 3.10 -8.76
CA ARG A 152 9.74 2.19 -7.65
C ARG A 152 8.42 1.50 -7.94
N VAL A 153 8.33 0.20 -7.66
CA VAL A 153 7.06 -0.55 -7.68
C VAL A 153 6.35 -0.29 -6.36
N LEU A 154 5.54 0.77 -6.30
CA LEU A 154 4.93 1.22 -5.03
C LEU A 154 3.76 0.37 -4.58
N MET A 155 3.01 -0.20 -5.51
CA MET A 155 1.91 -1.13 -5.24
C MET A 155 1.77 -2.10 -6.39
N MET A 156 1.37 -3.31 -6.07
CA MET A 156 0.92 -4.32 -7.01
C MET A 156 -0.45 -4.81 -6.60
N ASP A 157 -1.26 -5.23 -7.57
CA ASP A 157 -2.51 -5.93 -7.33
C ASP A 157 -2.74 -6.97 -8.43
N ALA A 158 -3.59 -7.95 -8.14
CA ALA A 158 -3.90 -9.04 -9.03
C ALA A 158 -5.40 -9.32 -9.06
N SER A 159 -5.88 -9.79 -10.21
CA SER A 159 -7.27 -10.18 -10.34
C SER A 159 -7.57 -11.47 -9.57
N ALA A 160 -8.60 -11.46 -8.73
CA ALA A 160 -9.05 -12.67 -8.04
C ALA A 160 -9.75 -13.67 -9.00
N GLY A 161 -10.31 -13.17 -10.09
CA GLY A 161 -11.04 -13.98 -11.08
C GLY A 161 -10.19 -14.44 -12.26
N GLU A 162 -9.07 -13.76 -12.53
CA GLU A 162 -8.14 -14.03 -13.63
C GLU A 162 -6.71 -14.10 -13.05
N PRO A 163 -6.25 -15.30 -12.60
CA PRO A 163 -5.01 -15.42 -11.82
C PRO A 163 -3.74 -14.93 -12.54
N GLU A 164 -3.73 -14.92 -13.86
CA GLU A 164 -2.59 -14.44 -14.65
C GLU A 164 -2.58 -12.91 -14.86
N LEU A 165 -3.66 -12.23 -14.44
CA LEU A 165 -3.80 -10.79 -14.64
C LEU A 165 -3.25 -9.99 -13.46
N LEU A 166 -2.13 -9.31 -13.68
CA LEU A 166 -1.37 -8.56 -12.69
C LEU A 166 -1.25 -7.09 -13.08
N TYR A 167 -1.18 -6.23 -12.09
CA TYR A 167 -0.95 -4.79 -12.26
C TYR A 167 0.12 -4.28 -11.31
N GLY A 168 0.85 -3.25 -11.75
CA GLY A 168 1.81 -2.52 -10.94
C GLY A 168 1.67 -1.02 -11.09
N ALA A 169 1.70 -0.29 -9.98
CA ALA A 169 1.82 1.16 -9.93
C ALA A 169 3.29 1.53 -9.77
N ILE A 170 3.82 2.25 -10.75
CA ILE A 170 5.23 2.61 -10.82
C ILE A 170 5.39 4.10 -10.55
N GLU A 171 6.12 4.45 -9.50
CA GLU A 171 6.47 5.84 -9.22
C GLU A 171 7.21 6.41 -10.42
N VAL A 172 6.70 7.51 -10.98
CA VAL A 172 7.22 8.16 -12.19
C VAL A 172 7.32 7.21 -13.40
N GLY A 173 6.38 6.23 -13.48
CA GLY A 173 6.41 5.20 -14.53
C GLY A 173 5.04 4.75 -15.01
N GLY A 174 3.96 5.26 -14.38
CA GLY A 174 2.59 4.92 -14.75
C GLY A 174 2.11 3.58 -14.21
N THR A 175 1.07 3.06 -14.83
CA THR A 175 0.53 1.73 -14.53
C THR A 175 1.02 0.72 -15.55
N ILE A 176 1.42 -0.45 -15.08
CA ILE A 176 1.80 -1.59 -15.93
C ILE A 176 0.82 -2.75 -15.73
N ARG A 177 0.62 -3.57 -16.77
CA ARG A 177 -0.23 -4.76 -16.75
C ARG A 177 0.52 -5.96 -17.33
N SER A 178 0.30 -7.13 -16.76
CA SER A 178 0.59 -8.43 -17.36
C SER A 178 -0.70 -9.26 -17.42
N SER A 179 -0.91 -10.00 -18.49
CA SER A 179 -2.01 -10.92 -18.68
C SER A 179 -1.58 -12.39 -18.73
N ASP A 180 -0.32 -12.68 -18.38
CA ASP A 180 0.31 -13.99 -18.48
C ASP A 180 1.21 -14.30 -17.26
N GLY A 181 0.80 -13.86 -16.08
CA GLY A 181 1.48 -14.16 -14.82
C GLY A 181 2.83 -13.46 -14.65
N GLY A 182 3.10 -12.45 -15.45
CA GLY A 182 4.33 -11.65 -15.37
C GLY A 182 5.37 -11.97 -16.44
N GLU A 183 5.10 -12.84 -17.40
CA GLU A 183 6.04 -13.16 -18.49
C GLU A 183 6.19 -12.00 -19.48
N HIS A 184 5.10 -11.25 -19.74
CA HIS A 184 5.14 -10.03 -20.54
C HIS A 184 4.41 -8.89 -19.81
N TRP A 185 4.94 -7.68 -19.99
CA TRP A 185 4.39 -6.48 -19.38
C TRP A 185 4.18 -5.36 -20.41
N GLU A 186 3.05 -4.70 -20.30
CA GLU A 186 2.72 -3.51 -21.07
C GLU A 186 2.53 -2.29 -20.17
N ASN A 187 2.88 -1.11 -20.68
CA ASN A 187 2.73 0.15 -19.96
C ASN A 187 1.43 0.83 -20.41
N LEU A 188 0.52 1.05 -19.49
CA LEU A 188 -0.79 1.66 -19.73
C LEU A 188 -0.80 3.19 -19.60
N SER A 189 0.37 3.81 -19.41
CA SER A 189 0.51 5.25 -19.15
C SER A 189 -0.01 6.14 -20.25
N HIS A 190 -0.05 5.66 -21.49
CA HIS A 190 -0.58 6.45 -22.62
C HIS A 190 -2.02 6.89 -22.41
N GLY A 191 -2.84 6.02 -21.77
CA GLY A 191 -4.23 6.34 -21.46
C GLY A 191 -4.41 7.23 -20.23
N GLN A 192 -3.36 7.40 -19.41
CA GLN A 192 -3.38 8.20 -18.19
C GLN A 192 -2.64 9.54 -18.34
N TYR A 193 -1.79 9.68 -19.37
CA TYR A 193 -0.89 10.82 -19.46
C TYR A 193 -1.63 12.12 -19.78
N LEU A 194 -1.76 12.97 -18.79
CA LEU A 194 -2.21 14.36 -18.89
C LEU A 194 -1.03 15.33 -18.77
N ASN A 195 -0.09 14.99 -17.90
CA ASN A 195 1.18 15.68 -17.63
C ASN A 195 2.07 14.71 -16.81
N ASP A 196 3.28 15.10 -16.47
CA ASP A 196 4.22 14.26 -15.73
C ASP A 196 3.69 13.83 -14.36
N ASP A 197 2.89 14.67 -13.68
CA ASP A 197 2.28 14.33 -12.38
C ASP A 197 1.24 13.20 -12.51
N ALA A 198 0.61 13.02 -13.68
CA ALA A 198 -0.42 12.02 -13.91
C ALA A 198 0.13 10.58 -14.01
N VAL A 199 1.41 10.42 -14.30
CA VAL A 199 2.09 9.12 -14.38
C VAL A 199 3.02 8.86 -13.19
N ASP A 200 3.00 9.73 -12.18
CA ASP A 200 3.58 9.48 -10.86
C ASP A 200 2.57 8.68 -10.02
N MET A 201 2.54 7.36 -10.27
CA MET A 201 1.54 6.46 -9.70
C MET A 201 1.96 5.95 -8.35
N HIS A 202 1.02 5.98 -7.41
CA HIS A 202 1.23 5.52 -6.03
C HIS A 202 0.52 4.22 -5.71
N GLY A 203 -0.55 3.91 -6.43
CA GLY A 203 -1.31 2.68 -6.21
C GLY A 203 -2.15 2.27 -7.40
N VAL A 204 -2.45 0.99 -7.43
CA VAL A 204 -3.36 0.35 -8.37
C VAL A 204 -4.25 -0.63 -7.61
N LEU A 205 -5.53 -0.69 -7.97
CA LEU A 205 -6.50 -1.62 -7.41
C LEU A 205 -7.31 -2.26 -8.53
N VAL A 206 -7.37 -3.58 -8.54
CA VAL A 206 -8.26 -4.37 -9.40
C VAL A 206 -9.51 -4.70 -8.60
N SER A 207 -10.68 -4.27 -9.07
CA SER A 207 -11.92 -4.53 -8.35
C SER A 207 -12.24 -6.03 -8.31
N ARG A 208 -12.49 -6.55 -7.12
CA ARG A 208 -12.91 -7.94 -6.91
C ARG A 208 -14.38 -8.18 -7.31
N TRP A 209 -15.16 -7.11 -7.47
CA TRP A 209 -16.61 -7.16 -7.67
C TRP A 209 -17.08 -6.63 -9.03
N ARG A 210 -16.23 -5.89 -9.72
CA ARG A 210 -16.55 -5.31 -11.04
C ARG A 210 -15.49 -5.77 -12.04
N PRO A 211 -15.72 -6.87 -12.76
CA PRO A 211 -14.77 -7.37 -13.76
C PRO A 211 -14.35 -6.28 -14.74
N GLY A 212 -13.06 -6.18 -15.01
CA GLY A 212 -12.46 -5.16 -15.85
C GLY A 212 -12.27 -3.78 -15.19
N ALA A 213 -12.83 -3.53 -14.00
CA ALA A 213 -12.62 -2.26 -13.35
C ALA A 213 -11.25 -2.22 -12.66
N VAL A 214 -10.47 -1.21 -13.01
CA VAL A 214 -9.14 -0.92 -12.44
C VAL A 214 -9.08 0.55 -12.03
N TYR A 215 -8.55 0.80 -10.85
CA TYR A 215 -8.34 2.14 -10.31
C TYR A 215 -6.84 2.39 -10.19
N GLY A 216 -6.37 3.51 -10.74
CA GLY A 216 -5.02 4.00 -10.56
C GLY A 216 -5.04 5.27 -9.75
N ILE A 217 -4.19 5.39 -8.75
CA ILE A 217 -4.05 6.60 -7.95
C ILE A 217 -2.63 7.13 -7.97
N GLY A 218 -2.48 8.42 -7.84
CA GLY A 218 -1.16 9.03 -7.87
C GLY A 218 -1.18 10.50 -7.47
N ARG A 219 -0.14 11.18 -7.86
CA ARG A 219 0.10 12.58 -7.53
C ARG A 219 -0.96 13.52 -8.09
N ALA A 220 -1.52 13.21 -9.27
CA ALA A 220 -2.53 14.03 -9.92
C ALA A 220 -3.97 13.61 -9.60
N GLY A 221 -4.18 12.70 -8.66
CA GLY A 221 -5.49 12.22 -8.27
C GLY A 221 -5.74 10.76 -8.59
N MET A 222 -6.93 10.47 -9.11
CA MET A 222 -7.38 9.10 -9.38
C MET A 222 -7.85 8.94 -10.83
N PHE A 223 -7.56 7.80 -11.38
CA PHE A 223 -8.00 7.33 -12.68
C PHE A 223 -8.81 6.04 -12.52
N HIS A 224 -9.80 5.85 -13.36
CA HIS A 224 -10.63 4.65 -13.43
C HIS A 224 -10.68 4.14 -14.87
N SER A 225 -10.49 2.84 -15.01
CA SER A 225 -10.75 2.09 -16.22
C SER A 225 -11.89 1.09 -15.97
N ALA A 226 -12.72 0.84 -16.98
CA ALA A 226 -13.77 -0.16 -16.94
C ALA A 226 -13.45 -1.38 -17.84
N ASP A 227 -12.29 -1.37 -18.51
CA ASP A 227 -11.87 -2.34 -19.53
C ASP A 227 -10.42 -2.83 -19.33
N GLY A 228 -10.03 -3.00 -18.06
CA GLY A 228 -8.73 -3.56 -17.73
C GLY A 228 -7.54 -2.61 -17.92
N GLY A 229 -7.78 -1.32 -18.11
CA GLY A 229 -6.73 -0.33 -18.30
C GLY A 229 -6.51 0.08 -19.76
N ASP A 230 -7.31 -0.40 -20.69
CA ASP A 230 -7.20 0.00 -22.10
C ASP A 230 -7.63 1.45 -22.31
N HIS A 231 -8.65 1.90 -21.57
CA HIS A 231 -9.08 3.29 -21.55
C HIS A 231 -9.22 3.79 -20.11
N TRP A 232 -8.73 5.02 -19.89
CA TRP A 232 -8.76 5.64 -18.58
C TRP A 232 -9.57 6.93 -18.57
N ARG A 233 -10.32 7.17 -17.51
CA ARG A 233 -10.93 8.45 -17.22
C ARG A 233 -10.37 9.00 -15.90
N HIS A 234 -10.10 10.29 -15.86
CA HIS A 234 -9.79 10.96 -14.59
C HIS A 234 -11.05 11.07 -13.74
N VAL A 235 -10.98 10.69 -12.47
CA VAL A 235 -12.09 10.77 -11.52
C VAL A 235 -12.12 12.18 -10.91
N PRO A 236 -13.23 12.91 -11.01
CA PRO A 236 -13.34 14.27 -10.47
C PRO A 236 -13.48 14.23 -8.95
N LEU A 237 -12.36 14.29 -8.24
CA LEU A 237 -12.30 14.45 -6.80
C LEU A 237 -12.13 15.92 -6.41
N GLU A 238 -12.58 16.30 -5.21
CA GLU A 238 -12.39 17.66 -4.69
C GLU A 238 -10.89 17.97 -4.51
N PRO A 239 -10.37 19.06 -5.13
CA PRO A 239 -8.97 19.41 -5.02
C PRO A 239 -8.59 19.83 -3.59
N LEU A 240 -7.37 19.48 -3.18
CA LEU A 240 -6.82 19.78 -1.85
C LEU A 240 -5.56 20.65 -1.90
N ASN A 241 -5.15 21.12 -3.09
CA ASN A 241 -4.02 22.01 -3.24
C ASN A 241 -4.28 23.13 -4.27
N ASP A 242 -3.40 24.12 -4.30
CA ASP A 242 -3.50 25.29 -5.17
C ASP A 242 -3.35 24.99 -6.67
N LYS A 243 -2.91 23.78 -7.02
CA LYS A 243 -2.82 23.31 -8.41
C LYS A 243 -4.12 22.70 -8.93
N GLY A 244 -5.17 22.69 -8.11
CA GLY A 244 -6.43 22.05 -8.45
C GLY A 244 -6.35 20.51 -8.41
N GLN A 245 -5.44 19.93 -7.62
CA GLN A 245 -5.18 18.51 -7.55
C GLN A 245 -5.47 17.96 -6.13
N ILE A 246 -5.64 16.64 -6.07
CA ILE A 246 -5.64 15.83 -4.86
C ILE A 246 -4.52 14.80 -4.98
N TYR A 247 -3.67 14.71 -3.95
CA TYR A 247 -2.59 13.74 -3.88
C TYR A 247 -3.13 12.45 -3.23
N CYS A 248 -3.37 11.41 -4.04
CA CYS A 248 -3.86 10.12 -3.56
C CYS A 248 -2.68 9.18 -3.28
N ARG A 249 -2.69 8.49 -2.12
CA ARG A 249 -1.53 7.69 -1.70
C ARG A 249 -1.81 6.20 -1.52
N ASP A 250 -2.98 5.81 -1.04
CA ASP A 250 -3.39 4.42 -0.89
C ASP A 250 -4.84 4.24 -1.31
N ILE A 251 -5.16 3.10 -1.89
CA ILE A 251 -6.51 2.72 -2.29
C ILE A 251 -6.76 1.27 -1.91
N ARG A 252 -7.91 1.01 -1.28
CA ARG A 252 -8.30 -0.33 -0.86
C ARG A 252 -9.77 -0.59 -1.15
N GLU A 253 -10.10 -1.83 -1.50
CA GLU A 253 -11.45 -2.36 -1.48
C GLU A 253 -11.66 -3.10 -0.14
N VAL A 254 -12.77 -2.83 0.54
CA VAL A 254 -13.06 -3.47 1.84
C VAL A 254 -13.27 -4.96 1.64
N PRO A 255 -12.53 -5.84 2.34
CA PRO A 255 -12.67 -7.27 2.19
C PRO A 255 -14.11 -7.73 2.40
N GLY A 256 -14.60 -8.60 1.53
CA GLY A 256 -15.95 -9.16 1.64
C GLY A 256 -17.12 -8.18 1.45
N THR A 257 -16.86 -6.89 1.26
CA THR A 257 -17.90 -5.87 1.12
C THR A 257 -17.88 -5.30 -0.31
N PRO A 258 -18.83 -5.71 -1.17
CA PRO A 258 -18.86 -5.27 -2.56
C PRO A 258 -18.91 -3.76 -2.71
N ARG A 259 -18.14 -3.22 -3.68
CA ARG A 259 -18.17 -1.81 -4.08
C ARG A 259 -17.80 -0.79 -3.02
N ASN A 260 -17.29 -1.23 -1.86
CA ASN A 260 -16.84 -0.33 -0.80
C ASN A 260 -15.35 -0.06 -0.95
N LEU A 261 -15.03 1.11 -1.46
CA LEU A 261 -13.65 1.55 -1.74
C LEU A 261 -13.25 2.69 -0.82
N TRP A 262 -11.99 2.70 -0.42
CA TRP A 262 -11.40 3.75 0.40
C TRP A 262 -10.13 4.29 -0.24
N VAL A 263 -9.93 5.61 -0.14
CA VAL A 263 -8.73 6.29 -0.61
C VAL A 263 -8.15 7.16 0.50
N ALA A 264 -6.87 7.01 0.74
CA ALA A 264 -6.07 7.89 1.58
C ALA A 264 -5.45 8.99 0.73
N ALA A 265 -5.66 10.25 1.10
CA ALA A 265 -5.24 11.38 0.28
C ALA A 265 -4.87 12.62 1.10
N GLY A 266 -4.33 13.62 0.42
CA GLY A 266 -4.00 14.93 0.97
C GLY A 266 -3.68 15.97 -0.09
N GLY A 267 -3.12 17.10 0.32
CA GLY A 267 -2.74 18.18 -0.61
C GLY A 267 -1.41 17.97 -1.33
N GLY A 268 -0.59 17.01 -0.88
CA GLY A 268 0.74 16.72 -1.42
C GLY A 268 1.50 15.75 -0.49
N PHE A 269 2.74 15.40 -0.84
CA PHE A 269 3.55 14.50 -0.02
C PHE A 269 3.74 14.99 1.42
N GLN A 270 4.00 16.27 1.61
CA GLN A 270 4.15 16.92 2.91
C GLN A 270 3.14 18.07 3.04
N SER A 271 1.87 17.73 3.15
CA SER A 271 0.77 18.67 3.30
C SER A 271 0.26 18.66 4.74
N ASP A 272 -0.33 19.75 5.17
CA ASP A 272 -1.07 19.92 6.43
C ASP A 272 -2.54 19.53 6.30
N VAL A 273 -2.90 18.85 5.21
CA VAL A 273 -4.25 18.38 4.91
C VAL A 273 -4.22 16.88 4.59
N GLY A 274 -4.90 16.10 5.42
CA GLY A 274 -5.18 14.68 5.18
C GLY A 274 -6.68 14.42 5.13
N VAL A 275 -7.08 13.53 4.24
CA VAL A 275 -8.47 13.09 4.10
C VAL A 275 -8.56 11.60 3.81
N LEU A 276 -9.67 11.00 4.26
CA LEU A 276 -10.14 9.71 3.76
C LEU A 276 -11.34 9.97 2.85
N LEU A 277 -11.37 9.30 1.72
CA LEU A 277 -12.52 9.26 0.82
C LEU A 277 -13.09 7.85 0.82
N ARG A 278 -14.41 7.74 0.81
CA ARG A 278 -15.14 6.47 0.72
C ARG A 278 -16.11 6.50 -0.45
N SER A 279 -16.16 5.41 -1.17
CA SER A 279 -17.20 5.08 -2.15
C SER A 279 -17.92 3.81 -1.71
N VAL A 280 -19.24 3.76 -1.85
CA VAL A 280 -20.07 2.58 -1.59
C VAL A 280 -20.79 2.08 -2.85
N ASP A 281 -20.47 2.66 -4.00
CA ASP A 281 -21.06 2.36 -5.29
C ASP A 281 -20.03 1.89 -6.34
N GLY A 282 -18.82 1.51 -5.88
CA GLY A 282 -17.76 1.03 -6.75
C GLY A 282 -17.03 2.17 -7.48
N GLY A 283 -16.84 3.31 -6.83
CA GLY A 283 -16.09 4.45 -7.34
C GLY A 283 -16.86 5.38 -8.28
N ASP A 284 -18.20 5.19 -8.39
CA ASP A 284 -19.03 6.08 -9.19
C ASP A 284 -19.25 7.43 -8.46
N SER A 285 -19.32 7.42 -7.13
CA SER A 285 -19.30 8.62 -6.28
C SER A 285 -18.36 8.46 -5.08
N TRP A 286 -17.90 9.60 -4.56
CA TRP A 286 -16.95 9.64 -3.43
C TRP A 286 -17.38 10.66 -2.40
N THR A 287 -17.30 10.28 -1.13
CA THR A 287 -17.60 11.16 0.01
C THR A 287 -16.39 11.23 0.92
N ARG A 288 -16.16 12.42 1.49
CA ARG A 288 -15.17 12.60 2.53
C ARG A 288 -15.66 11.98 3.83
N VAL A 289 -14.83 11.18 4.48
CA VAL A 289 -15.12 10.56 5.78
C VAL A 289 -14.93 11.61 6.87
N ASP A 290 -15.91 11.74 7.75
CA ASP A 290 -15.77 12.51 8.99
C ASP A 290 -15.13 11.61 10.06
N MET A 291 -13.90 11.93 10.45
CA MET A 291 -13.17 11.19 11.48
C MET A 291 -13.36 11.80 12.89
N GLY A 292 -14.26 12.78 13.05
CA GLY A 292 -14.44 13.53 14.31
C GLY A 292 -13.27 14.47 14.64
N GLN A 293 -12.17 14.37 13.92
CA GLN A 293 -10.99 15.21 14.02
C GLN A 293 -10.31 15.34 12.65
N ARG A 294 -9.61 16.44 12.43
CA ARG A 294 -8.93 16.71 11.17
C ARG A 294 -7.50 16.19 11.24
N PRO A 295 -7.08 15.27 10.36
CA PRO A 295 -5.67 14.89 10.23
C PRO A 295 -4.81 16.10 9.88
N ALA A 296 -3.67 16.24 10.56
CA ALA A 296 -2.76 17.38 10.40
C ALA A 296 -1.72 17.15 9.29
N HIS A 297 -1.70 15.95 8.68
CA HIS A 297 -0.78 15.59 7.60
C HIS A 297 -1.50 14.75 6.55
N THR A 298 -0.90 14.62 5.37
CA THR A 298 -1.41 13.76 4.29
C THR A 298 -1.70 12.36 4.80
N MET A 299 -2.93 11.86 4.58
CA MET A 299 -3.28 10.47 4.82
C MET A 299 -2.52 9.59 3.84
N PHE A 300 -1.79 8.59 4.35
CA PHE A 300 -0.74 7.92 3.58
C PHE A 300 -0.92 6.42 3.43
N ALA A 301 -1.55 5.77 4.39
CA ALA A 301 -1.75 4.33 4.38
C ALA A 301 -3.11 3.93 4.95
N LEU A 302 -3.64 2.83 4.43
CA LEU A 302 -4.89 2.16 4.85
C LEU A 302 -4.61 0.68 5.09
N ALA A 303 -5.24 0.11 6.13
CA ALA A 303 -5.21 -1.31 6.39
C ALA A 303 -6.56 -1.79 6.92
N PHE A 304 -7.01 -2.93 6.41
CA PHE A 304 -8.19 -3.65 6.88
C PHE A 304 -7.78 -5.00 7.46
N ASP A 305 -8.48 -5.47 8.49
CA ASP A 305 -8.38 -6.85 8.92
C ASP A 305 -9.19 -7.72 7.93
N GLU A 306 -8.52 -8.63 7.21
CA GLU A 306 -9.19 -9.49 6.21
C GLU A 306 -10.27 -10.40 6.82
N ARG A 307 -10.17 -10.72 8.11
CA ARG A 307 -11.13 -11.58 8.82
C ARG A 307 -12.27 -10.80 9.48
N CYS A 308 -12.05 -9.52 9.75
CA CYS A 308 -13.00 -8.63 10.41
C CYS A 308 -12.91 -7.22 9.78
N PRO A 309 -13.48 -7.01 8.59
CA PRO A 309 -13.31 -5.78 7.80
C PRO A 309 -13.82 -4.51 8.45
N GLU A 310 -14.66 -4.62 9.47
CA GLU A 310 -15.06 -3.48 10.31
C GLU A 310 -13.88 -2.90 11.09
N ARG A 311 -12.83 -3.71 11.31
CA ARG A 311 -11.57 -3.27 11.92
C ARG A 311 -10.64 -2.75 10.86
N MET A 312 -10.38 -1.47 10.92
CA MET A 312 -9.50 -0.80 9.98
C MET A 312 -8.59 0.20 10.68
N SER A 313 -7.48 0.52 10.04
CA SER A 313 -6.56 1.54 10.50
C SER A 313 -6.10 2.40 9.33
N CYS A 314 -5.76 3.64 9.61
CA CYS A 314 -5.13 4.54 8.66
C CYS A 314 -4.03 5.34 9.35
N ALA A 315 -3.10 5.83 8.57
CA ALA A 315 -1.99 6.60 9.10
C ALA A 315 -1.60 7.75 8.18
N THR A 316 -1.20 8.87 8.77
CA THR A 316 -0.61 9.98 8.03
C THR A 316 0.91 9.81 7.91
N ASN A 317 1.51 10.41 6.91
CA ASN A 317 2.97 10.44 6.81
C ASN A 317 3.64 11.30 7.91
N GLY A 318 2.87 12.10 8.63
CA GLY A 318 3.32 12.88 9.77
C GLY A 318 3.40 12.12 11.09
N GLY A 319 2.92 10.87 11.15
CA GLY A 319 3.00 10.02 12.34
C GLY A 319 1.67 9.76 13.05
N GLU A 320 0.57 10.38 12.64
CA GLU A 320 -0.74 10.14 13.23
C GLU A 320 -1.29 8.78 12.78
N VAL A 321 -1.76 7.97 13.72
CA VAL A 321 -2.38 6.66 13.46
C VAL A 321 -3.80 6.67 14.02
N TYR A 322 -4.75 6.19 13.25
CA TYR A 322 -6.16 6.12 13.61
C TYR A 322 -6.65 4.69 13.41
N SER A 323 -7.52 4.23 14.31
CA SER A 323 -8.20 2.94 14.18
C SER A 323 -9.70 3.10 14.34
N SER A 324 -10.44 2.27 13.62
CA SER A 324 -11.88 2.08 13.74
C SER A 324 -12.16 0.59 13.93
N VAL A 325 -13.23 0.26 14.65
CA VAL A 325 -13.73 -1.11 14.86
C VAL A 325 -15.19 -1.27 14.41
N ASP A 326 -15.73 -0.26 13.77
CA ASP A 326 -17.15 -0.15 13.35
C ASP A 326 -17.27 0.26 11.86
N GLY A 327 -16.30 -0.11 11.04
CA GLY A 327 -16.31 0.17 9.60
C GLY A 327 -16.10 1.63 9.23
N GLY A 328 -15.42 2.38 10.11
CA GLY A 328 -15.08 3.79 9.87
C GLY A 328 -16.13 4.79 10.33
N GLU A 329 -17.10 4.37 11.14
CA GLU A 329 -18.11 5.28 11.71
C GLU A 329 -17.53 6.10 12.87
N THR A 330 -16.66 5.48 13.70
CA THR A 330 -15.92 6.17 14.76
C THR A 330 -14.43 5.87 14.70
N TRP A 331 -13.60 6.82 15.16
CA TRP A 331 -12.16 6.77 15.08
C TRP A 331 -11.48 7.10 16.40
N VAL A 332 -10.47 6.32 16.72
CA VAL A 332 -9.58 6.57 17.86
C VAL A 332 -8.21 6.89 17.31
N MET A 333 -7.64 8.02 17.73
CA MET A 333 -6.26 8.38 17.43
C MET A 333 -5.30 7.75 18.45
N HIS A 334 -4.28 7.07 17.98
CA HIS A 334 -3.23 6.50 18.82
C HIS A 334 -2.01 7.42 18.81
N PRO A 335 -1.34 7.59 19.96
CA PRO A 335 -0.08 8.31 20.01
C PRO A 335 0.95 7.59 19.13
N PRO A 336 1.69 8.31 18.28
CA PRO A 336 2.68 7.69 17.42
C PRO A 336 3.83 7.09 18.25
N PRO A 337 4.50 6.03 17.78
CA PRO A 337 5.63 5.43 18.49
C PRO A 337 6.91 6.27 18.47
N GLY A 338 6.77 7.59 18.24
CA GLY A 338 7.87 8.56 18.30
C GLY A 338 8.51 8.89 16.96
N GLY A 339 7.89 8.55 15.84
CA GLY A 339 8.46 8.79 14.51
C GLY A 339 7.50 9.48 13.55
N THR A 340 8.09 10.10 12.54
CA THR A 340 7.43 10.60 11.35
C THR A 340 7.81 9.76 10.14
N GLN A 341 7.11 9.90 9.02
CA GLN A 341 7.30 9.14 7.77
C GLN A 341 6.89 7.67 7.89
N ILE A 342 5.61 7.49 8.17
CA ILE A 342 4.96 6.19 8.03
C ILE A 342 4.85 5.86 6.54
N TYR A 343 5.38 4.71 6.14
CA TYR A 343 5.31 4.20 4.76
C TYR A 343 4.47 2.94 4.64
N ALA A 344 4.40 2.15 5.70
CA ALA A 344 3.68 0.89 5.67
C ALA A 344 2.76 0.75 6.88
N LEU A 345 1.58 0.23 6.63
CA LEU A 345 0.57 -0.10 7.63
C LEU A 345 -0.04 -1.44 7.25
N ALA A 346 -0.20 -2.33 8.22
CA ALA A 346 -0.91 -3.58 8.06
C ALA A 346 -1.74 -3.89 9.30
N ARG A 347 -2.81 -4.67 9.15
CA ARG A 347 -3.70 -5.08 10.23
C ARG A 347 -4.13 -6.52 10.06
N GLY A 348 -4.07 -7.33 11.17
CA GLY A 348 -4.50 -8.72 11.13
C GLY A 348 -4.24 -9.55 12.40
#